data_daff9bf224e53eecd8ff56fb764517e6
#
_entry.id   daff9bf224e53eecd8ff56fb764517e6
#
_cell.length_a   1.000
_cell.length_b   1.000
_cell.length_c   1.000
_cell.angle_alpha   90.00
_cell.angle_beta   90.00
_cell.angle_gamma   90.00
#
_symmetry.space_group_name_H-M   'P 1'
#
loop_
_entity.id
_entity.type
_entity.pdbx_description
1 polymer ?
#
loop_
_entity_poly.entity_id
_entity_poly.type
_entity_poly.pdbx_seq_one_letter_code
_entity_poly.pdbx_strand_id
1 'polypeptide(L)'
;ALGIVFLLINRNLIHKKKRKDMKIYPEISLIIPVYNSADTLYGCIKSVNDSTYPNDKIRIFLVNNKGQDNSFAVYADCQKKFPDLLMQWLNAEQGKSRALNLALYNSDGKYIINLDSDGILEKNALVNLITRFEQDTDLNCMTGAILTIPEQIQAYKGFFPRLLRNLE
;
A
#
# COMPACT_ATOMS: atom_id res chain seq x y z
N ALA A 1 -31.33 18.79 5.56
CA ALA A 1 -31.64 17.46 6.15
C ALA A 1 -31.72 16.33 5.11
N LEU A 2 -32.18 16.60 3.87
CA LEU A 2 -32.29 15.59 2.80
C LEU A 2 -30.93 15.06 2.31
N GLY A 3 -29.87 15.87 2.28
CA GLY A 3 -28.54 15.45 1.82
C GLY A 3 -27.87 14.39 2.70
N ILE A 4 -28.07 14.46 4.02
CA ILE A 4 -27.49 13.51 4.99
C ILE A 4 -28.19 12.15 4.89
N VAL A 5 -29.50 12.12 4.68
CA VAL A 5 -30.27 10.89 4.50
C VAL A 5 -29.84 10.16 3.21
N PHE A 6 -29.61 10.91 2.12
CA PHE A 6 -29.14 10.34 0.85
C PHE A 6 -27.74 9.73 0.97
N LEU A 7 -26.81 10.36 1.70
CA LEU A 7 -25.48 9.82 1.98
C LEU A 7 -25.52 8.56 2.86
N LEU A 8 -26.41 8.50 3.84
CA LEU A 8 -26.56 7.30 4.70
C LEU A 8 -27.19 6.13 3.94
N ILE A 9 -28.16 6.37 3.07
CA ILE A 9 -28.78 5.35 2.22
C ILE A 9 -27.73 4.81 1.21
N ASN A 10 -26.97 5.67 0.58
CA ASN A 10 -25.90 5.28 -0.36
C ASN A 10 -24.79 4.49 0.31
N ARG A 11 -24.42 4.86 1.54
CA ARG A 11 -23.44 4.12 2.34
C ARG A 11 -23.91 2.68 2.66
N ASN A 12 -25.20 2.49 2.96
CA ASN A 12 -25.78 1.16 3.22
C ASN A 12 -25.94 0.32 1.94
N LEU A 13 -26.14 0.95 0.77
CA LEU A 13 -26.19 0.25 -0.53
C LEU A 13 -24.80 -0.19 -1.00
N ILE A 14 -23.75 0.59 -0.72
CA ILE A 14 -22.37 0.27 -1.07
C ILE A 14 -21.82 -0.91 -0.24
N HIS A 15 -22.30 -1.10 0.99
CA HIS A 15 -21.81 -2.15 1.90
C HIS A 15 -22.46 -3.53 1.74
N LYS A 16 -23.46 -3.72 0.87
CA LYS A 16 -24.24 -4.98 0.80
C LYS A 16 -23.93 -5.89 -0.39
N LYS A 17 -22.89 -5.63 -1.19
CA LYS A 17 -22.43 -6.68 -2.12
C LYS A 17 -21.69 -7.74 -1.31
N LYS A 18 -22.34 -8.90 -1.07
CA LYS A 18 -21.80 -10.07 -0.37
C LYS A 18 -20.42 -10.37 -1.01
N ARG A 19 -19.34 -10.31 -0.22
CA ARG A 19 -18.01 -10.68 -0.69
C ARG A 19 -18.07 -12.13 -1.16
N LYS A 20 -17.83 -12.35 -2.43
CA LYS A 20 -17.65 -13.70 -2.98
C LYS A 20 -16.17 -14.01 -2.80
N ASP A 21 -15.86 -15.09 -2.09
CA ASP A 21 -14.47 -15.51 -1.91
C ASP A 21 -13.81 -15.67 -3.27
N MET A 22 -12.62 -15.11 -3.40
CA MET A 22 -11.84 -15.20 -4.61
C MET A 22 -11.32 -16.63 -4.76
N LYS A 23 -11.67 -17.29 -5.86
CA LYS A 23 -11.25 -18.67 -6.13
C LYS A 23 -9.84 -18.77 -6.71
N ILE A 24 -9.39 -17.74 -7.40
CA ILE A 24 -8.08 -17.67 -8.08
C ILE A 24 -7.48 -16.30 -7.75
N TYR A 25 -6.26 -16.30 -7.28
CA TYR A 25 -5.49 -15.08 -7.01
C TYR A 25 -4.70 -14.69 -8.24
N PRO A 26 -5.00 -13.56 -8.90
CA PRO A 26 -4.19 -13.08 -10.03
C PRO A 26 -2.80 -12.63 -9.56
N GLU A 27 -1.85 -12.63 -10.46
CA GLU A 27 -0.53 -12.03 -10.18
C GLU A 27 -0.67 -10.50 -10.08
N ILE A 28 0.01 -9.94 -9.08
CA ILE A 28 0.03 -8.49 -8.84
C ILE A 28 1.47 -7.97 -8.82
N SER A 29 1.66 -6.77 -9.36
CA SER A 29 2.90 -6.02 -9.26
C SER A 29 2.76 -4.93 -8.21
N LEU A 30 3.52 -5.03 -7.12
CA LEU A 30 3.54 -4.07 -6.04
C LEU A 30 4.76 -3.17 -6.20
N ILE A 31 4.55 -1.87 -6.36
CA ILE A 31 5.59 -0.88 -6.56
C ILE A 31 5.82 -0.12 -5.26
N ILE A 32 7.06 -0.12 -4.76
CA ILE A 32 7.47 0.61 -3.56
C ILE A 32 8.59 1.60 -3.95
N PRO A 33 8.26 2.89 -4.14
CA PRO A 33 9.29 3.91 -4.31
C PRO A 33 10.06 4.09 -2.99
N VAL A 34 11.41 3.98 -3.07
CA VAL A 34 12.29 4.05 -1.90
C VAL A 34 13.14 5.31 -1.97
N TYR A 35 13.09 6.14 -0.92
CA TYR A 35 13.94 7.31 -0.77
C TYR A 35 14.26 7.52 0.71
N ASN A 36 15.48 7.19 1.13
CA ASN A 36 15.92 7.30 2.52
C ASN A 36 14.92 6.64 3.51
N SER A 37 14.61 5.37 3.26
CA SER A 37 13.54 4.64 3.96
C SER A 37 14.07 3.50 4.83
N ALA A 38 15.36 3.51 5.22
CA ALA A 38 15.97 2.42 5.97
C ALA A 38 15.20 2.05 7.25
N ASP A 39 14.62 3.04 7.93
CA ASP A 39 13.91 2.84 9.20
C ASP A 39 12.51 2.22 9.03
N THR A 40 11.87 2.43 7.87
CA THR A 40 10.47 2.03 7.64
C THR A 40 10.32 0.83 6.72
N LEU A 41 11.26 0.65 5.79
CA LEU A 41 11.18 -0.30 4.69
C LEU A 41 10.99 -1.76 5.16
N TYR A 42 11.66 -2.17 6.25
CA TYR A 42 11.49 -3.51 6.82
C TYR A 42 10.04 -3.76 7.25
N GLY A 43 9.44 -2.82 7.97
CA GLY A 43 8.04 -2.90 8.40
C GLY A 43 7.07 -2.98 7.23
N CYS A 44 7.31 -2.16 6.19
CA CYS A 44 6.55 -2.16 4.96
C CYS A 44 6.58 -3.53 4.28
N ILE A 45 7.77 -4.07 3.97
CA ILE A 45 7.93 -5.39 3.32
C ILE A 45 7.36 -6.51 4.20
N LYS A 46 7.60 -6.48 5.50
CA LYS A 46 7.04 -7.45 6.43
C LYS A 46 5.52 -7.46 6.39
N SER A 47 4.86 -6.31 6.32
CA SER A 47 3.40 -6.22 6.23
C SER A 47 2.84 -6.84 4.94
N VAL A 48 3.59 -6.77 3.84
CA VAL A 48 3.26 -7.48 2.59
C VAL A 48 3.39 -8.99 2.78
N ASN A 49 4.50 -9.45 3.37
CA ASN A 49 4.72 -10.88 3.66
C ASN A 49 3.64 -11.46 4.56
N ASP A 50 3.19 -10.71 5.56
CA ASP A 50 2.19 -11.14 6.54
C ASP A 50 0.75 -11.02 6.01
N SER A 51 0.57 -10.53 4.78
CA SER A 51 -0.76 -10.41 4.17
C SER A 51 -1.39 -11.78 3.90
N THR A 52 -2.71 -11.81 3.79
CA THR A 52 -3.44 -13.04 3.41
C THR A 52 -3.42 -13.31 1.91
N TYR A 53 -2.82 -12.44 1.11
CA TYR A 53 -2.61 -12.67 -0.31
C TYR A 53 -1.43 -13.64 -0.50
N PRO A 54 -1.51 -14.64 -1.41
CA PRO A 54 -0.41 -15.59 -1.62
C PRO A 54 0.88 -14.89 -2.06
N ASN A 55 1.98 -15.12 -1.35
CA ASN A 55 3.26 -14.46 -1.60
C ASN A 55 3.85 -14.77 -2.97
N ASP A 56 3.63 -15.97 -3.49
CA ASP A 56 4.03 -16.41 -4.85
C ASP A 56 3.27 -15.67 -5.96
N LYS A 57 2.21 -14.94 -5.63
CA LYS A 57 1.41 -14.11 -6.54
C LYS A 57 1.74 -12.61 -6.45
N ILE A 58 2.70 -12.24 -5.60
CA ILE A 58 3.14 -10.86 -5.39
C ILE A 58 4.55 -10.69 -5.96
N ARG A 59 4.70 -9.80 -6.94
CA ARG A 59 6.01 -9.35 -7.40
C ARG A 59 6.25 -7.92 -6.93
N ILE A 60 7.28 -7.70 -6.12
CA ILE A 60 7.58 -6.41 -5.51
C ILE A 60 8.73 -5.74 -6.26
N PHE A 61 8.49 -4.53 -6.75
CA PHE A 61 9.49 -3.66 -7.34
C PHE A 61 9.84 -2.53 -6.36
N LEU A 62 11.01 -2.65 -5.73
CA LEU A 62 11.55 -1.59 -4.88
C LEU A 62 12.39 -0.66 -5.76
N VAL A 63 11.98 0.59 -5.90
CA VAL A 63 12.64 1.52 -6.80
C VAL A 63 13.35 2.61 -6.02
N ASN A 64 14.68 2.51 -5.96
CA ASN A 64 15.53 3.52 -5.35
C ASN A 64 15.48 4.82 -6.16
N ASN A 65 15.04 5.88 -5.50
CA ASN A 65 14.94 7.24 -6.05
C ASN A 65 16.14 8.09 -5.62
N LYS A 66 17.37 7.56 -5.79
CA LYS A 66 18.64 8.18 -5.35
C LYS A 66 18.72 8.46 -3.85
N GLY A 67 18.13 7.62 -3.01
CA GLY A 67 18.38 7.62 -1.57
C GLY A 67 19.84 7.27 -1.27
N GLN A 68 20.37 7.82 -0.17
CA GLN A 68 21.77 7.67 0.23
C GLN A 68 21.93 6.93 1.57
N ASP A 69 20.85 6.41 2.11
CA ASP A 69 20.82 5.66 3.36
C ASP A 69 21.04 4.14 3.16
N ASN A 70 20.86 3.35 4.21
CA ASN A 70 21.04 1.91 4.19
C ASN A 70 19.81 1.12 3.68
N SER A 71 18.88 1.75 2.95
CA SER A 71 17.67 1.07 2.45
C SER A 71 17.98 -0.19 1.61
N PHE A 72 19.07 -0.19 0.83
CA PHE A 72 19.48 -1.37 0.08
C PHE A 72 19.88 -2.55 0.98
N ALA A 73 20.57 -2.29 2.08
CA ALA A 73 20.92 -3.34 3.04
C ALA A 73 19.68 -3.93 3.69
N VAL A 74 18.69 -3.10 4.03
CA VAL A 74 17.38 -3.56 4.55
C VAL A 74 16.66 -4.45 3.54
N TYR A 75 16.65 -4.06 2.26
CA TYR A 75 16.10 -4.88 1.18
C TYR A 75 16.81 -6.25 1.10
N ALA A 76 18.15 -6.27 1.09
CA ALA A 76 18.94 -7.50 1.00
C ALA A 76 18.68 -8.45 2.21
N ASP A 77 18.47 -7.89 3.39
CA ASP A 77 18.08 -8.66 4.58
C ASP A 77 16.64 -9.19 4.47
N CYS A 78 15.72 -8.42 3.92
CA CYS A 78 14.36 -8.88 3.66
C CYS A 78 14.33 -10.04 2.65
N GLN A 79 15.16 -10.02 1.59
CA GLN A 79 15.24 -11.13 0.64
C GLN A 79 15.64 -12.45 1.30
N LYS A 80 16.54 -12.39 2.30
CA LYS A 80 16.96 -13.58 3.06
C LYS A 80 15.86 -14.06 4.00
N LYS A 81 15.13 -13.14 4.62
CA LYS A 81 14.11 -13.44 5.63
C LYS A 81 12.77 -13.89 5.02
N PHE A 82 12.44 -13.41 3.85
CA PHE A 82 11.17 -13.67 3.15
C PHE A 82 11.42 -14.28 1.76
N PRO A 83 11.93 -15.52 1.69
CA PRO A 83 12.36 -16.13 0.42
C PRO A 83 11.20 -16.40 -0.54
N ASP A 84 9.96 -16.45 -0.04
CA ASP A 84 8.76 -16.67 -0.85
C ASP A 84 8.25 -15.40 -1.55
N LEU A 85 8.77 -14.22 -1.15
CA LEU A 85 8.45 -12.95 -1.81
C LEU A 85 9.40 -12.72 -3.00
N LEU A 86 8.83 -12.54 -4.17
CA LEU A 86 9.59 -12.15 -5.37
C LEU A 86 9.86 -10.63 -5.33
N MET A 87 11.08 -10.25 -4.93
CA MET A 87 11.47 -8.86 -4.80
C MET A 87 12.58 -8.50 -5.77
N GLN A 88 12.45 -7.35 -6.44
CA GLN A 88 13.44 -6.79 -7.33
C GLN A 88 13.78 -5.35 -6.93
N TRP A 89 15.09 -5.06 -6.82
CA TRP A 89 15.59 -3.70 -6.61
C TRP A 89 15.93 -3.05 -7.94
N LEU A 90 15.38 -1.86 -8.17
CA LEU A 90 15.63 -1.03 -9.35
C LEU A 90 16.21 0.32 -8.91
N ASN A 91 17.07 0.91 -9.72
CA ASN A 91 17.60 2.26 -9.50
C ASN A 91 17.04 3.20 -10.57
N ALA A 92 16.33 4.23 -10.14
CA ALA A 92 15.79 5.27 -11.00
C ALA A 92 16.57 6.57 -10.88
N GLU A 93 16.43 7.44 -11.88
CA GLU A 93 16.80 8.84 -11.74
C GLU A 93 15.89 9.53 -10.73
N GLN A 94 16.39 10.59 -10.08
CA GLN A 94 15.65 11.31 -9.04
C GLN A 94 14.28 11.81 -9.54
N GLY A 95 13.23 11.49 -8.77
CA GLY A 95 11.84 11.87 -9.04
C GLY A 95 10.88 10.70 -8.84
N LYS A 96 9.87 10.85 -7.97
CA LYS A 96 8.86 9.80 -7.67
C LYS A 96 8.21 9.27 -8.96
N SER A 97 7.87 10.15 -9.90
CA SER A 97 7.28 9.77 -11.19
C SER A 97 8.22 8.90 -12.04
N ARG A 98 9.53 9.18 -12.03
CA ARG A 98 10.52 8.38 -12.76
C ARG A 98 10.66 7.00 -12.15
N ALA A 99 10.67 6.91 -10.82
CA ALA A 99 10.68 5.64 -10.10
C ALA A 99 9.44 4.81 -10.46
N LEU A 100 8.25 5.40 -10.42
CA LEU A 100 7.01 4.73 -10.79
C LEU A 100 7.02 4.25 -12.25
N ASN A 101 7.45 5.10 -13.19
CA ASN A 101 7.53 4.72 -14.61
C ASN A 101 8.49 3.55 -14.84
N LEU A 102 9.67 3.56 -14.20
CA LEU A 102 10.62 2.45 -14.31
C LEU A 102 10.01 1.13 -13.82
N ALA A 103 9.31 1.16 -12.69
CA ALA A 103 8.61 -0.01 -12.17
C ALA A 103 7.49 -0.48 -13.10
N LEU A 104 6.70 0.45 -13.65
CA LEU A 104 5.62 0.13 -14.61
C LEU A 104 6.15 -0.60 -15.84
N TYR A 105 7.30 -0.19 -16.39
CA TYR A 105 7.93 -0.88 -17.53
C TYR A 105 8.38 -2.30 -17.22
N ASN A 106 8.68 -2.59 -15.96
CA ASN A 106 9.13 -3.91 -15.51
C ASN A 106 7.99 -4.76 -14.93
N SER A 107 6.79 -4.20 -14.77
CA SER A 107 5.66 -4.89 -14.16
C SER A 107 4.85 -5.66 -15.20
N ASP A 108 4.44 -6.87 -14.82
CA ASP A 108 3.68 -7.81 -15.65
C ASP A 108 2.44 -8.39 -14.93
N GLY A 109 2.19 -7.99 -13.70
CA GLY A 109 1.01 -8.38 -12.96
C GLY A 109 -0.29 -7.85 -13.57
N LYS A 110 -1.38 -8.59 -13.40
CA LYS A 110 -2.73 -8.16 -13.82
C LYS A 110 -3.13 -6.82 -13.21
N TYR A 111 -2.70 -6.58 -11.97
CA TYR A 111 -2.94 -5.34 -11.24
C TYR A 111 -1.63 -4.75 -10.77
N ILE A 112 -1.55 -3.43 -10.82
CA ILE A 112 -0.42 -2.65 -10.33
C ILE A 112 -0.86 -1.88 -9.08
N ILE A 113 -0.10 -2.04 -8.00
CA ILE A 113 -0.38 -1.42 -6.71
C ILE A 113 0.82 -0.56 -6.33
N ASN A 114 0.59 0.71 -5.99
CA ASN A 114 1.62 1.56 -5.41
C ASN A 114 1.46 1.57 -3.89
N LEU A 115 2.56 1.30 -3.17
CA LEU A 115 2.65 1.35 -1.71
C LEU A 115 3.84 2.21 -1.33
N ASP A 116 3.62 3.21 -0.49
CA ASP A 116 4.72 4.05 0.00
C ASP A 116 5.59 3.24 0.99
N SER A 117 6.91 3.50 1.00
CA SER A 117 7.90 2.72 1.77
C SER A 117 7.79 2.83 3.29
N ASP A 118 6.96 3.74 3.79
CA ASP A 118 6.56 3.91 5.19
C ASP A 118 5.16 3.37 5.48
N GLY A 119 4.46 2.88 4.45
CA GLY A 119 3.13 2.30 4.56
C GLY A 119 3.15 0.89 5.16
N ILE A 120 2.18 0.59 6.03
CA ILE A 120 1.94 -0.74 6.60
C ILE A 120 0.60 -1.23 6.09
N LEU A 121 0.59 -2.38 5.43
CA LEU A 121 -0.64 -3.00 4.94
C LEU A 121 -1.41 -3.69 6.08
N GLU A 122 -2.72 -3.47 6.13
CA GLU A 122 -3.60 -4.34 6.90
C GLU A 122 -3.61 -5.74 6.27
N LYS A 123 -3.67 -6.76 7.09
CA LYS A 123 -3.51 -8.17 6.71
C LYS A 123 -4.36 -8.61 5.51
N ASN A 124 -5.59 -8.13 5.39
CA ASN A 124 -6.51 -8.46 4.30
C ASN A 124 -6.59 -7.38 3.22
N ALA A 125 -5.77 -6.33 3.29
CA ALA A 125 -5.88 -5.19 2.39
C ALA A 125 -5.78 -5.60 0.90
N LEU A 126 -4.78 -6.40 0.53
CA LEU A 126 -4.59 -6.87 -0.84
C LEU A 126 -5.75 -7.75 -1.32
N VAL A 127 -6.18 -8.71 -0.51
CA VAL A 127 -7.33 -9.58 -0.84
C VAL A 127 -8.58 -8.74 -1.04
N ASN A 128 -8.86 -7.80 -0.15
CA ASN A 128 -10.03 -6.95 -0.23
C ASN A 128 -10.01 -6.07 -1.49
N LEU A 129 -8.86 -5.48 -1.81
CA LEU A 129 -8.66 -4.61 -2.95
C LEU A 129 -8.84 -5.38 -4.26
N ILE A 130 -8.15 -6.49 -4.42
CA ILE A 130 -8.22 -7.31 -5.64
C ILE A 130 -9.61 -7.95 -5.81
N THR A 131 -10.22 -8.44 -4.73
CA THR A 131 -11.59 -8.95 -4.78
C THR A 131 -12.57 -7.89 -5.30
N ARG A 132 -12.39 -6.63 -4.92
CA ARG A 132 -13.24 -5.54 -5.40
C ARG A 132 -13.07 -5.30 -6.89
N PHE A 133 -11.83 -5.32 -7.40
CA PHE A 133 -11.56 -5.20 -8.85
C PHE A 133 -12.14 -6.38 -9.64
N GLU A 134 -12.03 -7.60 -9.14
CA GLU A 134 -12.58 -8.79 -9.81
C GLU A 134 -14.12 -8.84 -9.81
N GLN A 135 -14.76 -8.12 -8.90
CA GLN A 135 -16.23 -8.07 -8.80
C GLN A 135 -16.87 -6.91 -9.55
N ASP A 136 -16.09 -5.92 -9.94
CA ASP A 136 -16.59 -4.67 -10.54
C ASP A 136 -15.75 -4.32 -11.77
N THR A 137 -16.23 -4.73 -12.93
CA THR A 137 -15.53 -4.57 -14.22
C THR A 137 -15.42 -3.11 -14.68
N ASP A 138 -16.24 -2.23 -14.11
CA ASP A 138 -16.22 -0.79 -14.44
C ASP A 138 -15.18 -0.03 -13.62
N LEU A 139 -14.56 -0.70 -12.65
CA LEU A 139 -13.57 -0.12 -11.76
C LEU A 139 -12.18 -0.12 -12.39
N ASN A 140 -11.67 1.07 -12.73
CA ASN A 140 -10.35 1.22 -13.35
C ASN A 140 -9.24 1.56 -12.36
N CYS A 141 -9.55 2.24 -11.25
CA CYS A 141 -8.59 2.53 -10.19
C CYS A 141 -9.28 2.62 -8.81
N MET A 142 -8.52 2.36 -7.76
CA MET A 142 -8.99 2.44 -6.38
C MET A 142 -7.82 2.81 -5.45
N THR A 143 -8.13 3.52 -4.37
CA THR A 143 -7.20 3.74 -3.27
C THR A 143 -7.69 3.05 -2.01
N GLY A 144 -6.76 2.56 -1.19
CA GLY A 144 -7.05 2.09 0.17
C GLY A 144 -7.35 3.24 1.12
N ALA A 145 -8.05 2.96 2.21
CA ALA A 145 -8.18 3.90 3.32
C ALA A 145 -6.85 3.96 4.08
N ILE A 146 -6.33 5.18 4.28
CA ILE A 146 -5.13 5.42 5.09
C ILE A 146 -5.59 5.70 6.52
N LEU A 147 -5.13 4.86 7.45
CA LEU A 147 -5.37 5.02 8.87
C LEU A 147 -4.07 5.39 9.57
N THR A 148 -4.10 6.42 10.39
CA THR A 148 -2.95 6.78 11.25
C THR A 148 -2.85 5.80 12.42
N ILE A 149 -1.64 5.32 12.70
CA ILE A 149 -1.40 4.47 13.87
C ILE A 149 -1.54 5.32 15.14
N PRO A 150 -2.40 4.93 16.13
CA PRO A 150 -2.68 5.76 17.31
C PRO A 150 -1.45 6.18 18.12
N GLU A 151 -0.40 5.38 18.13
CA GLU A 151 0.86 5.66 18.83
C GLU A 151 1.61 6.86 18.23
N GLN A 152 1.51 7.08 16.94
CA GLN A 152 2.11 8.25 16.27
C GLN A 152 1.32 9.53 16.55
N ILE A 153 0.02 9.44 16.86
CA ILE A 153 -0.81 10.60 17.23
C ILE A 153 -0.39 11.16 18.60
N GLN A 154 0.11 10.33 19.52
CA GLN A 154 0.57 10.79 20.83
C GLN A 154 1.83 11.66 20.73
N ALA A 155 2.73 11.40 19.79
CA ALA A 155 3.92 12.23 19.57
C ALA A 155 3.58 13.65 19.08
N TYR A 156 2.48 13.81 18.33
CA TYR A 156 2.01 15.12 17.85
C TYR A 156 1.18 15.91 18.86
N LYS A 157 0.61 15.28 19.90
CA LYS A 157 -0.17 15.96 20.95
C LYS A 157 0.64 16.94 21.81
N GLY A 158 1.97 16.90 21.75
CA GLY A 158 2.86 17.82 22.46
C GLY A 158 2.99 19.21 21.83
N PHE A 159 2.71 19.39 20.55
CA PHE A 159 3.00 20.65 19.85
C PHE A 159 1.76 21.48 19.44
N PHE A 160 0.57 20.91 19.31
CA PHE A 160 -0.63 21.61 18.77
C PHE A 160 -1.90 21.61 19.64
N PRO A 161 -1.88 21.68 20.98
CA PRO A 161 -3.12 21.75 21.76
C PRO A 161 -3.77 23.12 21.85
N ARG A 162 -3.08 24.21 21.42
CA ARG A 162 -3.59 25.59 21.61
C ARG A 162 -4.32 26.19 20.43
N LEU A 163 -4.09 25.71 19.22
CA LEU A 163 -4.64 26.35 18.02
C LEU A 163 -6.05 25.87 17.63
N LEU A 164 -6.46 24.67 18.04
CA LEU A 164 -7.76 24.10 17.67
C LEU A 164 -8.87 24.37 18.70
N ARG A 165 -8.54 24.93 19.88
CA ARG A 165 -9.53 25.24 20.93
C ARG A 165 -10.27 26.55 20.70
N ASN A 166 -9.90 27.34 19.71
CA ASN A 166 -10.49 28.65 19.39
C ASN A 166 -11.31 28.65 18.09
N LEU A 167 -11.70 27.47 17.58
CA LEU A 167 -12.53 27.32 16.37
C LEU A 167 -13.86 26.60 16.63
N GLU A 168 -14.32 26.53 17.90
CA GLU A 168 -15.71 26.20 18.25
C GLU A 168 -16.51 27.46 18.54
#